data_eeb8e6a67a9493cae341a1fb68ef7387
#
_entry.id   eeb8e6a67a9493cae341a1fb68ef7387
#
_cell.length_a   1.000
_cell.length_b   1.000
_cell.length_c   1.000
_cell.angle_alpha   90.00
_cell.angle_beta   90.00
_cell.angle_gamma   90.00
#
_symmetry.space_group_name_H-M   'P 1'
#
loop_
_entity.id
_entity.type
_entity.pdbx_description
1 polymer ?
#
loop_
_entity_poly.entity_id
_entity_poly.type
_entity_poly.pdbx_seq_one_letter_code
_entity_poly.pdbx_strand_id
1 'polypeptide(L)'
;KMAGYGHAENLADAAALAAMLKTLHRLSKPTIARVHGAAFGGGVGLVACCDIAFAAQDATFSLSEAKLGLIPATIGPYVVDAMGTRHARRYFLSAERFTAAEALRTGLVHDICPGDALDARIDALLGALLVAGPCAQAEAKALLQAIAGQPIDDAVIADTASRIARVRESPEGREGVAAFLEKRPPRFTDR
;
A
#
# COMPACT_ATOMS: atom_id res chain seq x y z
N LYS A 1 -4.69 14.44 -24.65
CA LYS A 1 -3.75 13.63 -25.45
C LYS A 1 -4.32 12.24 -25.77
N MET A 2 -4.81 11.47 -24.80
CA MET A 2 -5.29 10.08 -24.99
C MET A 2 -6.44 9.92 -26.00
N ALA A 3 -7.31 10.90 -26.18
CA ALA A 3 -8.45 10.81 -27.11
C ALA A 3 -8.05 10.61 -28.59
N GLY A 4 -6.79 10.84 -28.95
CA GLY A 4 -6.27 10.63 -30.30
C GLY A 4 -5.33 9.43 -30.46
N TYR A 5 -5.16 8.64 -29.41
CA TYR A 5 -4.23 7.51 -29.44
C TYR A 5 -4.81 6.30 -30.18
N GLY A 6 -3.98 5.64 -30.99
CA GLY A 6 -4.26 4.30 -31.52
C GLY A 6 -4.02 3.22 -30.48
N HIS A 7 -4.29 1.96 -30.85
CA HIS A 7 -4.15 0.80 -29.92
C HIS A 7 -2.73 0.68 -29.32
N ALA A 8 -1.70 0.83 -30.15
CA ALA A 8 -0.31 0.69 -29.69
C ALA A 8 0.09 1.78 -28.69
N GLU A 9 -0.34 3.01 -28.90
CA GLU A 9 -0.07 4.15 -28.02
C GLU A 9 -0.83 4.00 -26.69
N ASN A 10 -2.09 3.59 -26.74
CA ASN A 10 -2.89 3.28 -25.54
C ASN A 10 -2.28 2.16 -24.72
N LEU A 11 -1.77 1.10 -25.36
CA LEU A 11 -1.09 -0.01 -24.68
C LEU A 11 0.21 0.46 -24.02
N ALA A 12 1.01 1.28 -24.71
CA ALA A 12 2.26 1.81 -24.15
C ALA A 12 2.00 2.72 -22.94
N ASP A 13 1.00 3.60 -23.01
CA ASP A 13 0.60 4.48 -21.92
C ASP A 13 0.11 3.68 -20.69
N ALA A 14 -0.78 2.70 -20.92
CA ALA A 14 -1.27 1.81 -19.87
C ALA A 14 -0.13 0.98 -19.23
N ALA A 15 0.82 0.49 -20.04
CA ALA A 15 1.97 -0.25 -19.54
C ALA A 15 2.89 0.64 -18.70
N ALA A 16 3.10 1.90 -19.08
CA ALA A 16 3.88 2.86 -18.31
C ALA A 16 3.24 3.14 -16.94
N LEU A 17 1.92 3.36 -16.91
CA LEU A 17 1.16 3.52 -15.66
C LEU A 17 1.26 2.27 -14.79
N ALA A 18 1.07 1.09 -15.37
CA ALA A 18 1.18 -0.18 -14.64
C ALA A 18 2.60 -0.40 -14.06
N ALA A 19 3.64 -0.04 -14.80
CA ALA A 19 5.03 -0.10 -14.34
C ALA A 19 5.29 0.86 -13.17
N MET A 20 4.75 2.08 -13.22
CA MET A 20 4.85 3.06 -12.14
C MET A 20 4.17 2.54 -10.86
N LEU A 21 2.93 2.03 -10.97
CA LEU A 21 2.18 1.47 -9.83
C LEU A 21 2.91 0.27 -9.22
N LYS A 22 3.42 -0.63 -10.07
CA LYS A 22 4.24 -1.77 -9.63
C LYS A 22 5.49 -1.31 -8.88
N THR A 23 6.16 -0.26 -9.36
CA THR A 23 7.35 0.29 -8.71
C THR A 23 7.01 0.84 -7.33
N LEU A 24 5.93 1.63 -7.21
CA LEU A 24 5.46 2.15 -5.93
C LEU A 24 5.12 1.02 -4.95
N HIS A 25 4.31 0.06 -5.38
CA HIS A 25 3.88 -1.07 -4.56
C HIS A 25 5.06 -1.94 -4.07
N ARG A 26 6.12 -2.07 -4.89
CA ARG A 26 7.29 -2.91 -4.60
C ARG A 26 8.48 -2.17 -3.99
N LEU A 27 8.34 -0.89 -3.66
CA LEU A 27 9.39 -0.18 -2.94
C LEU A 27 9.74 -0.93 -1.65
N SER A 28 11.03 -1.10 -1.38
CA SER A 28 11.50 -1.76 -0.16
C SER A 28 11.23 -0.95 1.11
N LYS A 29 11.00 0.34 0.98
CA LYS A 29 10.64 1.24 2.08
C LYS A 29 9.13 1.25 2.28
N PRO A 30 8.63 1.40 3.52
CA PRO A 30 7.23 1.71 3.77
C PRO A 30 6.78 2.97 3.02
N THR A 31 5.59 2.91 2.45
CA THR A 31 4.97 4.01 1.72
C THR A 31 3.68 4.44 2.40
N ILE A 32 3.46 5.75 2.52
CA ILE A 32 2.28 6.31 3.18
C ILE A 32 1.53 7.20 2.18
N ALA A 33 0.26 6.91 1.95
CA ALA A 33 -0.64 7.80 1.25
C ALA A 33 -1.26 8.79 2.24
N ARG A 34 -0.99 10.08 2.04
CA ARG A 34 -1.64 11.20 2.71
C ARG A 34 -2.72 11.75 1.80
N VAL A 35 -3.97 11.45 2.09
CA VAL A 35 -5.09 11.78 1.21
C VAL A 35 -5.89 12.95 1.77
N HIS A 36 -5.99 14.04 1.00
CA HIS A 36 -6.92 15.14 1.28
C HIS A 36 -7.64 15.52 -0.03
N GLY A 37 -8.89 15.99 0.08
CA GLY A 37 -9.70 16.33 -1.09
C GLY A 37 -10.13 15.08 -1.88
N ALA A 38 -10.02 15.14 -3.21
CA ALA A 38 -10.53 14.11 -4.11
C ALA A 38 -9.44 13.16 -4.62
N ALA A 39 -9.66 11.86 -4.49
CA ALA A 39 -8.85 10.81 -5.13
C ALA A 39 -9.74 10.03 -6.10
N PHE A 40 -9.57 10.24 -7.41
CA PHE A 40 -10.39 9.61 -8.44
C PHE A 40 -9.54 8.79 -9.42
N GLY A 41 -10.11 7.70 -9.93
CA GLY A 41 -9.46 6.85 -10.94
C GLY A 41 -8.06 6.42 -10.52
N GLY A 42 -7.05 6.80 -11.30
CA GLY A 42 -5.64 6.55 -10.98
C GLY A 42 -5.19 7.03 -9.60
N GLY A 43 -5.82 8.09 -9.05
CA GLY A 43 -5.56 8.56 -7.68
C GLY A 43 -5.94 7.52 -6.63
N VAL A 44 -7.05 6.80 -6.80
CA VAL A 44 -7.42 5.65 -5.93
C VAL A 44 -6.38 4.54 -6.08
N GLY A 45 -5.91 4.30 -7.29
CA GLY A 45 -4.83 3.33 -7.55
C GLY A 45 -3.54 3.65 -6.80
N LEU A 46 -3.12 4.92 -6.76
CA LEU A 46 -1.95 5.36 -5.99
C LEU A 46 -2.15 5.13 -4.48
N VAL A 47 -3.34 5.44 -3.95
CA VAL A 47 -3.67 5.17 -2.55
C VAL A 47 -3.58 3.67 -2.24
N ALA A 48 -4.19 2.83 -3.09
CA ALA A 48 -4.19 1.39 -2.92
C ALA A 48 -2.79 0.74 -3.09
N CYS A 49 -1.86 1.39 -3.82
CA CYS A 49 -0.48 0.91 -3.96
C CYS A 49 0.41 1.21 -2.74
N CYS A 50 0.01 2.15 -1.88
CA CYS A 50 0.77 2.46 -0.68
C CYS A 50 0.52 1.41 0.42
N ASP A 51 1.52 1.19 1.26
CA ASP A 51 1.41 0.22 2.37
C ASP A 51 0.42 0.70 3.42
N ILE A 52 0.38 2.02 3.66
CA ILE A 52 -0.47 2.65 4.66
C ILE A 52 -1.12 3.87 4.02
N ALA A 53 -2.41 4.07 4.28
CA ALA A 53 -3.14 5.22 3.76
C ALA A 53 -3.96 5.87 4.88
N PHE A 54 -3.79 7.19 5.03
CA PHE A 54 -4.58 8.03 5.93
C PHE A 54 -5.32 9.09 5.11
N ALA A 55 -6.55 9.39 5.48
CA ALA A 55 -7.35 10.37 4.75
C ALA A 55 -7.97 11.43 5.68
N ALA A 56 -8.12 12.63 5.15
CA ALA A 56 -8.97 13.64 5.76
C ALA A 56 -10.43 13.18 5.73
N GLN A 57 -11.21 13.53 6.77
CA GLN A 57 -12.62 13.12 6.90
C GLN A 57 -13.50 13.59 5.74
N ASP A 58 -13.15 14.72 5.12
CA ASP A 58 -13.82 15.30 3.95
C ASP A 58 -13.30 14.77 2.60
N ALA A 59 -12.32 13.89 2.61
CA ALA A 59 -11.81 13.28 1.38
C ALA A 59 -12.90 12.45 0.69
N THR A 60 -12.87 12.49 -0.64
CA THR A 60 -13.82 11.75 -1.48
C THR A 60 -13.10 10.89 -2.50
N PHE A 61 -13.68 9.75 -2.79
CA PHE A 61 -13.10 8.75 -3.68
C PHE A 61 -14.07 8.36 -4.79
N SER A 62 -13.55 7.98 -5.94
CA SER A 62 -14.37 7.40 -7.02
C SER A 62 -13.48 6.61 -8.00
N LEU A 63 -13.95 5.47 -8.41
CA LEU A 63 -13.43 4.71 -9.54
C LEU A 63 -14.25 5.10 -10.77
N SER A 64 -13.95 6.29 -11.32
CA SER A 64 -14.81 7.02 -12.26
C SER A 64 -14.75 6.50 -13.71
N GLU A 65 -13.93 5.51 -13.98
CA GLU A 65 -13.62 5.00 -15.33
C GLU A 65 -14.87 4.57 -16.09
N ALA A 66 -15.80 3.87 -15.43
CA ALA A 66 -17.02 3.38 -16.10
C ALA A 66 -17.92 4.50 -16.61
N LYS A 67 -17.91 5.70 -16.01
CA LYS A 67 -18.62 6.88 -16.52
C LYS A 67 -18.04 7.44 -17.81
N LEU A 68 -16.79 7.06 -18.13
CA LEU A 68 -16.09 7.44 -19.33
C LEU A 68 -16.11 6.33 -20.39
N GLY A 69 -16.82 5.22 -20.15
CA GLY A 69 -16.78 4.03 -21.00
C GLY A 69 -15.46 3.25 -20.91
N LEU A 70 -14.71 3.45 -19.83
CA LEU A 70 -13.42 2.81 -19.56
C LEU A 70 -13.54 1.85 -18.37
N ILE A 71 -12.43 1.16 -18.07
CA ILE A 71 -12.34 0.26 -16.92
C ILE A 71 -11.11 0.60 -16.07
N PRO A 72 -11.14 0.43 -14.75
CA PRO A 72 -9.99 0.68 -13.85
C PRO A 72 -8.97 -0.48 -13.93
N ALA A 73 -8.48 -0.80 -15.13
CA ALA A 73 -7.72 -2.04 -15.37
C ALA A 73 -6.35 -2.03 -14.69
N THR A 74 -5.56 -0.96 -14.88
CA THR A 74 -4.18 -0.87 -14.37
C THR A 74 -4.12 -0.76 -12.86
N ILE A 75 -5.12 -0.12 -12.24
CA ILE A 75 -5.23 0.03 -10.79
C ILE A 75 -5.97 -1.14 -10.13
N GLY A 76 -6.74 -1.88 -10.92
CA GLY A 76 -7.66 -2.91 -10.44
C GLY A 76 -7.05 -3.93 -9.47
N PRO A 77 -5.87 -4.53 -9.76
CA PRO A 77 -5.25 -5.49 -8.85
C PRO A 77 -5.02 -4.92 -7.45
N TYR A 78 -4.50 -3.70 -7.34
CA TYR A 78 -4.19 -3.03 -6.07
C TYR A 78 -5.45 -2.65 -5.30
N VAL A 79 -6.47 -2.16 -6.02
CA VAL A 79 -7.75 -1.80 -5.40
C VAL A 79 -8.48 -3.04 -4.88
N VAL A 80 -8.45 -4.15 -5.65
CA VAL A 80 -9.04 -5.42 -5.21
C VAL A 80 -8.30 -5.98 -4.00
N ASP A 81 -6.98 -5.87 -3.96
CA ASP A 81 -6.18 -6.30 -2.82
C ASP A 81 -6.53 -5.49 -1.55
N ALA A 82 -6.65 -4.17 -1.67
CA ALA A 82 -6.97 -3.29 -0.55
C ALA A 82 -8.41 -3.42 -0.03
N MET A 83 -9.42 -3.45 -0.94
CA MET A 83 -10.85 -3.39 -0.57
C MET A 83 -11.54 -4.76 -0.57
N GLY A 84 -10.91 -5.77 -1.13
CA GLY A 84 -11.53 -7.04 -1.46
C GLY A 84 -12.49 -6.97 -2.67
N THR A 85 -12.67 -8.10 -3.33
CA THR A 85 -13.46 -8.20 -4.57
C THR A 85 -14.89 -7.69 -4.42
N ARG A 86 -15.52 -7.92 -3.27
CA ARG A 86 -16.93 -7.55 -3.04
C ARG A 86 -17.15 -6.04 -3.09
N HIS A 87 -16.30 -5.27 -2.42
CA HIS A 87 -16.38 -3.81 -2.41
C HIS A 87 -15.91 -3.21 -3.73
N ALA A 88 -14.79 -3.70 -4.26
CA ALA A 88 -14.29 -3.28 -5.57
C ALA A 88 -15.35 -3.43 -6.67
N ARG A 89 -16.09 -4.55 -6.71
CA ARG A 89 -17.16 -4.79 -7.68
C ARG A 89 -18.23 -3.69 -7.67
N ARG A 90 -18.66 -3.25 -6.48
CA ARG A 90 -19.64 -2.16 -6.36
C ARG A 90 -19.13 -0.90 -7.05
N TYR A 91 -17.95 -0.44 -6.68
CA TYR A 91 -17.42 0.85 -7.14
C TYR A 91 -16.87 0.82 -8.57
N PHE A 92 -16.38 -0.32 -9.05
CA PHE A 92 -15.98 -0.49 -10.46
C PHE A 92 -17.17 -0.36 -11.41
N LEU A 93 -18.33 -0.91 -11.01
CA LEU A 93 -19.52 -0.95 -11.84
C LEU A 93 -20.35 0.33 -11.75
N SER A 94 -20.53 0.87 -10.56
CA SER A 94 -21.35 2.06 -10.34
C SER A 94 -20.61 3.37 -10.63
N ALA A 95 -19.28 3.38 -10.49
CA ALA A 95 -18.47 4.58 -10.51
C ALA A 95 -19.01 5.70 -9.60
N GLU A 96 -19.76 5.33 -8.55
CA GLU A 96 -20.28 6.29 -7.57
C GLU A 96 -19.15 6.85 -6.72
N ARG A 97 -19.37 8.04 -6.17
CA ARG A 97 -18.46 8.61 -5.18
C ARG A 97 -18.73 7.99 -3.84
N PHE A 98 -17.69 7.83 -3.04
CA PHE A 98 -17.77 7.38 -1.66
C PHE A 98 -16.90 8.25 -0.74
N THR A 99 -17.27 8.29 0.52
CA THR A 99 -16.66 9.13 1.55
C THR A 99 -15.40 8.49 2.14
N ALA A 100 -14.62 9.27 2.90
CA ALA A 100 -13.50 8.76 3.67
C ALA A 100 -13.93 7.69 4.68
N ALA A 101 -15.09 7.85 5.32
CA ALA A 101 -15.66 6.85 6.23
C ALA A 101 -15.93 5.51 5.52
N GLU A 102 -16.42 5.56 4.30
CA GLU A 102 -16.63 4.36 3.49
C GLU A 102 -15.29 3.77 3.01
N ALA A 103 -14.30 4.60 2.66
CA ALA A 103 -12.96 4.16 2.33
C ALA A 103 -12.30 3.41 3.51
N LEU A 104 -12.46 3.90 4.73
CA LEU A 104 -12.03 3.23 5.96
C LEU A 104 -12.77 1.89 6.15
N ARG A 105 -14.10 1.89 6.04
CA ARG A 105 -14.91 0.68 6.20
C ARG A 105 -14.57 -0.42 5.20
N THR A 106 -14.15 -0.06 4.01
CA THR A 106 -13.80 -1.00 2.94
C THR A 106 -12.32 -1.41 2.93
N GLY A 107 -11.49 -0.80 3.78
CA GLY A 107 -10.06 -1.11 3.86
C GLY A 107 -9.19 -0.33 2.88
N LEU A 108 -9.75 0.58 2.06
CA LEU A 108 -8.94 1.41 1.15
C LEU A 108 -8.01 2.36 1.91
N VAL A 109 -8.44 2.86 3.07
CA VAL A 109 -7.61 3.65 3.98
C VAL A 109 -7.62 3.04 5.38
N HIS A 110 -6.56 3.27 6.15
CA HIS A 110 -6.36 2.68 7.47
C HIS A 110 -6.89 3.56 8.60
N ASP A 111 -6.95 4.88 8.37
CA ASP A 111 -7.43 5.83 9.37
C ASP A 111 -7.97 7.09 8.68
N ILE A 112 -8.87 7.80 9.38
CA ILE A 112 -9.42 9.09 8.97
C ILE A 112 -9.38 10.08 10.15
N CYS A 113 -9.08 11.34 9.87
CA CYS A 113 -9.05 12.39 10.88
C CYS A 113 -9.45 13.75 10.26
N PRO A 114 -9.71 14.79 11.07
CA PRO A 114 -9.80 16.17 10.56
C PRO A 114 -8.58 16.52 9.71
N GLY A 115 -8.79 17.30 8.65
CA GLY A 115 -7.73 17.59 7.67
C GLY A 115 -6.52 18.31 8.27
N ASP A 116 -6.73 19.15 9.29
CA ASP A 116 -5.71 19.84 10.07
C ASP A 116 -4.91 18.91 11.02
N ALA A 117 -5.46 17.75 11.38
CA ALA A 117 -4.81 16.75 12.22
C ALA A 117 -4.03 15.70 11.40
N LEU A 118 -4.16 15.71 10.07
CA LEU A 118 -3.63 14.64 9.22
C LEU A 118 -2.10 14.52 9.29
N ASP A 119 -1.39 15.65 9.33
CA ASP A 119 0.07 15.65 9.42
C ASP A 119 0.55 15.10 10.76
N ALA A 120 -0.07 15.50 11.87
CA ALA A 120 0.28 14.99 13.20
C ALA A 120 0.03 13.47 13.33
N ARG A 121 -1.02 12.94 12.67
CA ARG A 121 -1.29 11.49 12.64
C ARG A 121 -0.23 10.73 11.83
N ILE A 122 0.22 11.30 10.72
CA ILE A 122 1.29 10.73 9.90
C ILE A 122 2.62 10.78 10.64
N ASP A 123 2.94 11.89 11.31
CA ASP A 123 4.17 12.05 12.09
C ASP A 123 4.25 11.02 13.23
N ALA A 124 3.13 10.74 13.91
CA ALA A 124 3.06 9.69 14.91
C ALA A 124 3.37 8.29 14.33
N LEU A 125 2.83 7.99 13.13
CA LEU A 125 3.14 6.76 12.41
C LEU A 125 4.61 6.71 11.97
N LEU A 126 5.14 7.81 11.44
CA LEU A 126 6.55 7.91 11.06
C LEU A 126 7.46 7.64 12.25
N GLY A 127 7.13 8.17 13.45
CA GLY A 127 7.84 7.86 14.68
C GLY A 127 7.90 6.35 14.96
N ALA A 128 6.79 5.64 14.80
CA ALA A 128 6.76 4.19 14.96
C ALA A 128 7.56 3.43 13.89
N LEU A 129 7.53 3.90 12.64
CA LEU A 129 8.29 3.29 11.55
C LEU A 129 9.81 3.52 11.69
N LEU A 130 10.23 4.68 12.19
CA LEU A 130 11.63 5.05 12.32
C LEU A 130 12.37 4.29 13.42
N VAL A 131 11.66 3.77 14.43
CA VAL A 131 12.27 2.93 15.47
C VAL A 131 12.38 1.45 15.06
N ALA A 132 11.79 1.05 13.94
CA ALA A 132 11.91 -0.30 13.41
C ALA A 132 13.14 -0.44 12.50
N GLY A 133 13.70 -1.65 12.43
CA GLY A 133 14.83 -1.96 11.55
C GLY A 133 14.45 -1.83 10.07
N PRO A 134 15.19 -1.07 9.26
CA PRO A 134 14.84 -0.84 7.86
C PRO A 134 14.94 -2.10 6.99
N CYS A 135 15.90 -2.97 7.27
CA CYS A 135 15.98 -4.25 6.57
C CYS A 135 14.83 -5.17 6.98
N ALA A 136 14.46 -5.16 8.28
CA ALA A 136 13.30 -5.91 8.77
C ALA A 136 11.99 -5.43 8.14
N GLN A 137 11.80 -4.10 7.98
CA GLN A 137 10.64 -3.55 7.28
C GLN A 137 10.59 -3.98 5.81
N ALA A 138 11.72 -3.94 5.10
CA ALA A 138 11.80 -4.38 3.72
C ALA A 138 11.49 -5.88 3.57
N GLU A 139 12.05 -6.71 4.44
CA GLU A 139 11.80 -8.15 4.45
C GLU A 139 10.35 -8.50 4.87
N ALA A 140 9.76 -7.76 5.80
CA ALA A 140 8.35 -7.90 6.18
C ALA A 140 7.43 -7.58 5.00
N LYS A 141 7.71 -6.51 4.25
CA LYS A 141 6.96 -6.15 3.05
C LYS A 141 7.10 -7.22 1.96
N ALA A 142 8.32 -7.72 1.73
CA ALA A 142 8.58 -8.81 0.78
C ALA A 142 7.89 -10.12 1.22
N LEU A 143 7.82 -10.39 2.52
CA LEU A 143 7.09 -11.53 3.06
C LEU A 143 5.60 -11.42 2.77
N LEU A 144 4.96 -10.27 3.06
CA LEU A 144 3.53 -10.06 2.78
C LEU A 144 3.21 -10.31 1.31
N GLN A 145 4.04 -9.80 0.39
CA GLN A 145 3.87 -10.01 -1.06
C GLN A 145 4.03 -11.48 -1.48
N ALA A 146 4.84 -12.25 -0.74
CA ALA A 146 5.07 -13.67 -1.06
C ALA A 146 3.93 -14.58 -0.57
N ILE A 147 3.31 -14.25 0.58
CA ILE A 147 2.31 -15.12 1.22
C ILE A 147 0.87 -14.70 0.95
N ALA A 148 0.62 -13.46 0.50
CA ALA A 148 -0.72 -12.97 0.26
C ALA A 148 -1.46 -13.86 -0.75
N GLY A 149 -2.65 -14.35 -0.36
CA GLY A 149 -3.48 -15.21 -1.21
C GLY A 149 -2.95 -16.64 -1.43
N GLN A 150 -1.82 -17.02 -0.82
CA GLN A 150 -1.30 -18.38 -0.91
C GLN A 150 -1.95 -19.29 0.14
N PRO A 151 -2.19 -20.59 -0.18
CA PRO A 151 -2.59 -21.56 0.82
C PRO A 151 -1.47 -21.77 1.85
N ILE A 152 -1.84 -22.01 3.12
CA ILE A 152 -0.87 -22.33 4.16
C ILE A 152 -0.50 -23.80 4.07
N ASP A 153 0.43 -24.12 3.20
CA ASP A 153 0.95 -25.46 2.94
C ASP A 153 2.43 -25.60 3.38
N ASP A 154 2.99 -26.78 3.22
CA ASP A 154 4.37 -27.07 3.59
C ASP A 154 5.38 -26.18 2.84
N ALA A 155 5.08 -25.76 1.62
CA ALA A 155 5.95 -24.89 0.85
C ALA A 155 6.00 -23.47 1.44
N VAL A 156 4.84 -22.91 1.79
CA VAL A 156 4.75 -21.62 2.48
C VAL A 156 5.38 -21.68 3.86
N ILE A 157 5.16 -22.76 4.61
CA ILE A 157 5.79 -22.96 5.93
C ILE A 157 7.32 -23.00 5.80
N ALA A 158 7.85 -23.74 4.84
CA ALA A 158 9.29 -23.82 4.61
C ALA A 158 9.90 -22.47 4.18
N ASP A 159 9.23 -21.73 3.27
CA ASP A 159 9.68 -20.39 2.83
C ASP A 159 9.71 -19.40 4.01
N THR A 160 8.65 -19.35 4.81
CA THR A 160 8.56 -18.42 5.96
C THR A 160 9.61 -18.74 7.03
N ALA A 161 9.85 -20.04 7.30
CA ALA A 161 10.91 -20.48 8.21
C ALA A 161 12.30 -20.07 7.69
N SER A 162 12.56 -20.25 6.40
CA SER A 162 13.81 -19.83 5.75
C SER A 162 14.04 -18.33 5.84
N ARG A 163 13.00 -17.53 5.58
CA ARG A 163 13.08 -16.06 5.68
C ARG A 163 13.45 -15.59 7.07
N ILE A 164 12.75 -16.07 8.10
CA ILE A 164 13.05 -15.63 9.49
C ILE A 164 14.44 -16.09 9.93
N ALA A 165 14.91 -17.28 9.55
CA ALA A 165 16.24 -17.75 9.84
C ALA A 165 17.30 -16.79 9.25
N ARG A 166 17.16 -16.43 7.95
CA ARG A 166 18.04 -15.48 7.28
C ARG A 166 18.06 -14.11 7.97
N VAL A 167 16.88 -13.57 8.31
CA VAL A 167 16.78 -12.26 8.96
C VAL A 167 17.42 -12.25 10.34
N ARG A 168 17.29 -13.33 11.12
CA ARG A 168 17.95 -13.48 12.42
C ARG A 168 19.48 -13.48 12.32
N GLU A 169 20.04 -14.00 11.24
CA GLU A 169 21.49 -14.04 10.99
C GLU A 169 22.03 -12.70 10.45
N SER A 170 21.19 -11.81 9.98
CA SER A 170 21.60 -10.52 9.46
C SER A 170 22.24 -9.64 10.56
N PRO A 171 23.10 -8.68 10.18
CA PRO A 171 23.66 -7.73 11.17
C PRO A 171 22.59 -6.96 11.94
N GLU A 172 21.50 -6.54 11.25
CA GLU A 172 20.39 -5.84 11.88
C GLU A 172 19.61 -6.74 12.83
N GLY A 173 19.33 -8.00 12.45
CA GLY A 173 18.62 -8.95 13.30
C GLY A 173 19.42 -9.30 14.58
N ARG A 174 20.73 -9.50 14.44
CA ARG A 174 21.63 -9.74 15.59
C ARG A 174 21.69 -8.54 16.53
N GLU A 175 21.83 -7.33 15.96
CA GLU A 175 21.85 -6.10 16.76
C GLU A 175 20.51 -5.88 17.48
N GLY A 176 19.37 -6.07 16.81
CA GLY A 176 18.05 -5.92 17.42
C GLY A 176 17.83 -6.86 18.58
N VAL A 177 18.21 -8.14 18.44
CA VAL A 177 18.11 -9.14 19.51
C VAL A 177 19.06 -8.80 20.67
N ALA A 178 20.31 -8.44 20.39
CA ALA A 178 21.28 -8.03 21.43
C ALA A 178 20.79 -6.81 22.21
N ALA A 179 20.33 -5.77 21.51
CA ALA A 179 19.79 -4.55 22.12
C ALA A 179 18.59 -4.85 23.04
N PHE A 180 17.69 -5.74 22.61
CA PHE A 180 16.54 -6.16 23.40
C PHE A 180 16.97 -6.86 24.71
N LEU A 181 17.91 -7.81 24.64
CA LEU A 181 18.41 -8.53 25.80
C LEU A 181 19.18 -7.61 26.76
N GLU A 182 19.92 -6.64 26.23
CA GLU A 182 20.68 -5.63 26.98
C GLU A 182 19.81 -4.45 27.46
N LYS A 183 18.52 -4.41 27.12
CA LYS A 183 17.56 -3.35 27.46
C LYS A 183 18.03 -1.95 27.03
N ARG A 184 18.62 -1.85 25.86
CA ARG A 184 19.06 -0.59 25.24
C ARG A 184 18.36 -0.37 23.88
N PRO A 185 18.34 0.85 23.35
CA PRO A 185 17.94 1.11 21.97
C PRO A 185 18.88 0.40 20.99
N PRO A 186 18.35 -0.14 19.88
CA PRO A 186 19.18 -0.69 18.82
C PRO A 186 19.87 0.44 18.02
N ARG A 187 21.09 0.22 17.56
CA ARG A 187 21.90 1.23 16.85
C ARG A 187 21.33 1.67 15.51
N PHE A 188 20.44 0.90 14.91
CA PHE A 188 19.79 1.29 13.65
C PHE A 188 18.70 2.36 13.84
N THR A 189 18.40 2.77 15.07
CA THR A 189 17.49 3.90 15.37
C THR A 189 18.21 5.25 15.42
N ASP A 190 19.54 5.26 15.47
CA ASP A 190 20.37 6.46 15.51
C ASP A 190 20.54 7.04 14.07
N ARG A 191 19.45 7.59 13.47
CA ARG A 191 19.46 8.15 12.12
C ARG A 191 19.08 9.61 12.11
#